data_f73d57f12f10825b74c484962a110178
#
_entry.id   f73d57f12f10825b74c484962a110178
#
_cell.length_a   1.000
_cell.length_b   1.000
_cell.length_c   1.000
_cell.angle_alpha   90.00
_cell.angle_beta   90.00
_cell.angle_gamma   90.00
#
_symmetry.space_group_name_H-M   'P 1'
#
loop_
_entity.id
_entity.type
_entity.pdbx_description
1 polymer ?
#
loop_
_entity_poly.entity_id
_entity_poly.type
_entity_poly.pdbx_seq_one_letter_code
_entity_poly.pdbx_strand_id
1 'polypeptide(L)'
;MVLPDITQGLSRGIDFDNQKHTISLSIKLDSYERKANLTMSRPEFAQQSKAIVLKKPLELALSAVDLSPAEEGDVVVDILFSGISTGTEKLLWSGRMPAFPGLGYPLIPGYESVGRVVHAMPKATHHEGDFVFVPGAKCFGDIRGLFGGAASRVIVPSARALAIDESLGERGVLLALAATAHHAYQGRPEHQPDLIVGHGVLGRLIARLAVAAGRRPVVWETNAARRAGAHGYTVVDPADDSRRNYASICDVSGDPSILDALIARMAPGGEIVLAGFYEDPLSFSFPPAFMREARIRIAAQWQPQDLNAVRSLVQSGALSLDGLITHRSTPPDADAAYRTAFNDPDCLKMVLDWSTLL
;
A
#
# COMPACT_ATOMS: atom_id res chain seq x y z
N MET A 1 7.02 25.33 35.54
CA MET A 1 6.12 25.36 36.69
C MET A 1 6.17 23.99 37.33
N VAL A 2 6.72 23.94 38.47
CA VAL A 2 7.17 22.99 39.45
C VAL A 2 6.36 21.72 39.58
N LEU A 3 7.07 20.57 39.54
CA LEU A 3 6.66 19.29 40.12
C LEU A 3 6.63 19.37 41.65
N PRO A 4 5.88 18.56 42.37
CA PRO A 4 6.26 18.13 43.69
C PRO A 4 6.55 16.64 43.80
N ASP A 5 7.67 16.41 44.43
CA ASP A 5 8.25 15.23 45.03
C ASP A 5 7.45 14.81 46.30
N ILE A 6 7.18 13.51 46.46
CA ILE A 6 6.81 12.95 47.80
C ILE A 6 7.51 11.60 47.98
N THR A 7 8.65 11.66 48.61
CA THR A 7 9.23 10.60 49.42
C THR A 7 8.84 10.79 50.89
N GLN A 8 8.49 9.73 51.59
CA GLN A 8 8.55 9.37 53.06
C GLN A 8 7.34 8.51 53.40
N GLY A 9 7.39 7.41 54.12
CA GLY A 9 8.40 6.92 55.02
C GLY A 9 7.81 5.84 55.93
N LEU A 10 8.74 5.06 56.52
CA LEU A 10 8.64 4.33 57.80
C LEU A 10 7.93 2.95 57.79
N SER A 11 8.67 1.85 57.86
CA SER A 11 9.42 1.19 58.97
C SER A 11 8.58 0.66 60.14
N ARG A 12 8.86 -0.60 60.47
CA ARG A 12 8.66 -1.43 61.66
C ARG A 12 7.71 -2.61 61.37
N GLY A 13 7.97 -3.84 61.80
CA GLY A 13 8.96 -4.40 62.70
C GLY A 13 8.95 -5.93 62.52
N ILE A 14 10.06 -6.49 62.82
CA ILE A 14 10.34 -7.91 62.81
C ILE A 14 9.68 -8.53 64.07
N ASP A 15 9.01 -9.68 63.91
CA ASP A 15 8.96 -10.65 64.99
C ASP A 15 9.02 -12.07 64.40
N PHE A 16 9.98 -12.83 64.94
CA PHE A 16 10.19 -14.23 64.65
C PHE A 16 9.27 -15.06 65.53
N ASP A 17 8.46 -15.95 64.95
CA ASP A 17 8.10 -17.16 65.63
C ASP A 17 8.28 -18.39 64.72
N ASN A 18 9.10 -19.28 65.23
CA ASN A 18 9.60 -20.45 64.57
C ASN A 18 8.80 -21.65 65.13
N GLN A 19 7.98 -22.29 64.30
CA GLN A 19 7.77 -23.73 64.28
C GLN A 19 6.52 -24.17 63.46
N LYS A 20 6.77 -25.22 62.65
CA LYS A 20 5.77 -26.10 62.00
C LYS A 20 5.05 -25.60 60.81
N HIS A 21 5.61 -25.98 59.66
CA HIS A 21 4.78 -26.50 58.54
C HIS A 21 5.65 -27.01 57.38
N THR A 22 6.19 -28.24 57.60
CA THR A 22 6.94 -28.99 56.57
C THR A 22 6.02 -29.96 55.80
N ILE A 23 4.75 -29.65 55.56
CA ILE A 23 3.82 -30.52 54.79
C ILE A 23 2.96 -29.75 53.79
N SER A 24 3.28 -28.53 53.44
CA SER A 24 2.45 -27.78 52.46
C SER A 24 3.18 -27.40 51.17
N LEU A 25 4.38 -27.88 50.92
CA LEU A 25 5.14 -27.55 49.71
C LEU A 25 5.00 -28.58 48.56
N SER A 26 4.58 -29.83 48.87
CA SER A 26 4.46 -30.85 47.81
C SER A 26 3.20 -30.77 46.96
N ILE A 27 2.15 -30.10 47.42
CA ILE A 27 0.86 -30.01 46.65
C ILE A 27 0.81 -28.78 45.73
N LYS A 28 1.69 -27.80 45.94
CA LYS A 28 1.76 -26.62 45.07
C LYS A 28 2.69 -26.76 43.87
N LEU A 29 3.63 -27.67 43.87
CA LEU A 29 4.47 -27.95 42.69
C LEU A 29 3.71 -28.73 41.61
N ASP A 30 2.85 -29.69 42.01
CA ASP A 30 2.05 -30.48 41.04
C ASP A 30 1.00 -29.64 40.28
N SER A 31 0.58 -28.51 40.83
CA SER A 31 -0.35 -27.60 40.16
C SER A 31 0.34 -26.59 39.22
N TYR A 32 1.64 -26.33 39.43
CA TYR A 32 2.44 -25.49 38.56
C TYR A 32 2.96 -26.28 37.35
N GLU A 33 3.35 -27.54 37.51
CA GLU A 33 3.75 -28.41 36.42
C GLU A 33 2.58 -28.84 35.53
N ARG A 34 1.34 -28.92 36.07
CA ARG A 34 0.14 -29.14 35.24
C ARG A 34 -0.35 -27.91 34.49
N LYS A 35 0.07 -26.69 34.83
CA LYS A 35 -0.19 -25.48 34.05
C LYS A 35 0.87 -25.18 33.01
N ALA A 36 2.07 -25.76 33.13
CA ALA A 36 3.13 -25.62 32.13
C ALA A 36 3.01 -26.61 30.95
N ASN A 37 2.10 -27.59 31.03
CA ASN A 37 1.72 -28.49 29.95
C ASN A 37 0.41 -28.07 29.28
N LEU A 38 0.08 -26.78 29.25
CA LEU A 38 -0.80 -26.24 28.23
C LEU A 38 -0.04 -26.33 26.92
N THR A 39 -0.30 -27.43 26.23
CA THR A 39 -0.01 -27.65 24.84
C THR A 39 0.04 -26.33 24.10
N MET A 40 1.24 -25.90 23.71
CA MET A 40 1.37 -25.11 22.51
C MET A 40 0.85 -26.05 21.38
N SER A 41 -0.44 -25.98 21.09
CA SER A 41 -0.98 -26.57 19.89
C SER A 41 -0.13 -26.01 18.76
N ARG A 42 0.53 -26.89 17.99
CA ARG A 42 1.17 -26.48 16.75
C ARG A 42 0.11 -25.70 15.99
N PRO A 43 0.43 -24.53 15.46
CA PRO A 43 -0.51 -23.78 14.64
C PRO A 43 -1.01 -24.72 13.55
N GLU A 44 -2.32 -24.74 13.31
CA GLU A 44 -2.98 -25.60 12.32
C GLU A 44 -2.59 -25.25 10.88
N PHE A 45 -1.74 -24.25 10.67
CA PHE A 45 -1.28 -23.79 9.35
C PHE A 45 0.25 -23.72 9.28
N ALA A 46 0.81 -23.83 8.07
CA ALA A 46 2.25 -23.70 7.86
C ALA A 46 2.73 -22.29 8.21
N GLN A 47 3.71 -22.20 9.09
CA GLN A 47 4.37 -20.94 9.50
C GLN A 47 5.48 -20.51 8.53
N GLN A 48 5.40 -20.96 7.27
CA GLN A 48 6.33 -20.62 6.21
C GLN A 48 5.60 -20.04 5.02
N SER A 49 6.25 -19.13 4.34
CA SER A 49 5.79 -18.51 3.10
C SER A 49 6.93 -18.45 2.10
N LYS A 50 6.61 -18.36 0.82
CA LYS A 50 7.55 -17.94 -0.22
C LYS A 50 7.30 -16.46 -0.49
N ALA A 51 8.35 -15.65 -0.52
CA ALA A 51 8.25 -14.22 -0.72
C ALA A 51 9.30 -13.71 -1.72
N ILE A 52 8.97 -12.63 -2.40
CA ILE A 52 9.95 -11.86 -3.16
C ILE A 52 10.76 -11.03 -2.17
N VAL A 53 12.04 -11.35 -2.04
CA VAL A 53 12.95 -10.66 -1.13
C VAL A 53 13.93 -9.81 -1.94
N LEU A 54 13.86 -8.50 -1.75
CA LEU A 54 14.92 -7.58 -2.17
C LEU A 54 16.07 -7.69 -1.16
N LYS A 55 17.12 -8.43 -1.51
CA LYS A 55 18.29 -8.65 -0.64
C LYS A 55 19.12 -7.39 -0.47
N LYS A 56 19.27 -6.65 -1.55
CA LYS A 56 19.89 -5.34 -1.68
C LYS A 56 19.39 -4.68 -2.97
N PRO A 57 19.72 -3.43 -3.26
CA PRO A 57 19.38 -2.80 -4.54
C PRO A 57 19.78 -3.67 -5.74
N LEU A 58 18.86 -3.77 -6.70
CA LEU A 58 18.99 -4.54 -7.96
C LEU A 58 19.11 -6.07 -7.80
N GLU A 59 18.98 -6.59 -6.58
CA GLU A 59 19.04 -8.03 -6.32
C GLU A 59 17.79 -8.49 -5.59
N LEU A 60 16.93 -9.23 -6.28
CA LEU A 60 15.75 -9.88 -5.72
C LEU A 60 15.79 -11.39 -5.93
N ALA A 61 15.12 -12.12 -5.07
CA ALA A 61 14.93 -13.56 -5.21
C ALA A 61 13.60 -14.00 -4.58
N LEU A 62 12.99 -15.04 -5.15
CA LEU A 62 11.98 -15.81 -4.45
C LEU A 62 12.66 -16.63 -3.36
N SER A 63 12.26 -16.45 -2.10
CA SER A 63 12.89 -17.09 -0.94
C SER A 63 11.82 -17.66 -0.01
N ALA A 64 12.14 -18.79 0.64
CA ALA A 64 11.36 -19.24 1.78
C ALA A 64 11.63 -18.31 2.97
N VAL A 65 10.58 -17.94 3.68
CA VAL A 65 10.63 -17.05 4.85
C VAL A 65 9.74 -17.61 5.95
N ASP A 66 10.17 -17.48 7.20
CA ASP A 66 9.36 -17.87 8.33
C ASP A 66 8.38 -16.74 8.67
N LEU A 67 7.16 -17.12 9.04
CA LEU A 67 6.13 -16.20 9.48
C LEU A 67 6.14 -16.09 11.01
N SER A 68 5.96 -14.88 11.51
CA SER A 68 5.69 -14.65 12.94
C SER A 68 4.39 -15.37 13.35
N PRO A 69 4.26 -15.83 14.58
CA PRO A 69 3.02 -16.43 15.07
C PRO A 69 1.83 -15.48 14.90
N ALA A 70 0.68 -16.04 14.50
CA ALA A 70 -0.57 -15.29 14.46
C ALA A 70 -1.06 -14.99 15.88
N GLU A 71 -1.60 -13.79 16.06
CA GLU A 71 -2.17 -13.32 17.31
C GLU A 71 -3.71 -13.30 17.25
N GLU A 72 -4.33 -13.06 18.41
CA GLU A 72 -5.78 -12.89 18.47
C GLU A 72 -6.23 -11.70 17.62
N GLY A 73 -7.23 -11.91 16.76
CA GLY A 73 -7.71 -10.90 15.82
C GLY A 73 -7.03 -10.94 14.43
N ASP A 74 -6.00 -11.76 14.25
CA ASP A 74 -5.34 -11.93 12.96
C ASP A 74 -6.09 -12.86 12.02
N VAL A 75 -5.78 -12.74 10.74
CA VAL A 75 -6.12 -13.70 9.69
C VAL A 75 -4.87 -14.14 8.94
N VAL A 76 -4.86 -15.40 8.55
CA VAL A 76 -3.88 -15.98 7.65
C VAL A 76 -4.48 -15.95 6.25
N VAL A 77 -3.79 -15.32 5.32
CA VAL A 77 -4.27 -15.15 3.94
C VAL A 77 -3.28 -15.80 2.97
N ASP A 78 -3.77 -16.74 2.18
CA ASP A 78 -3.06 -17.22 1.01
C ASP A 78 -3.27 -16.22 -0.12
N ILE A 79 -2.17 -15.62 -0.57
CA ILE A 79 -2.19 -14.61 -1.63
C ILE A 79 -2.26 -15.32 -2.98
N LEU A 80 -3.27 -14.96 -3.76
CA LEU A 80 -3.45 -15.45 -5.12
C LEU A 80 -2.77 -14.54 -6.14
N PHE A 81 -2.89 -13.22 -5.95
CA PHE A 81 -2.31 -12.24 -6.88
C PHE A 81 -1.67 -11.09 -6.11
N SER A 82 -0.52 -10.61 -6.61
CA SER A 82 0.08 -9.36 -6.14
C SER A 82 0.51 -8.48 -7.31
N GLY A 83 0.26 -7.17 -7.19
CA GLY A 83 0.69 -6.18 -8.19
C GLY A 83 2.10 -5.68 -7.93
N ILE A 84 2.84 -5.35 -8.99
CA ILE A 84 4.13 -4.64 -8.90
C ILE A 84 3.88 -3.15 -9.12
N SER A 85 4.27 -2.32 -8.15
CA SER A 85 4.12 -0.86 -8.23
C SER A 85 5.30 -0.22 -8.97
N THR A 86 5.04 0.36 -10.14
CA THR A 86 6.06 0.99 -10.99
C THR A 86 6.62 2.31 -10.42
N GLY A 87 5.98 2.90 -9.42
CA GLY A 87 6.50 4.04 -8.68
C GLY A 87 7.37 3.60 -7.50
N THR A 88 6.73 3.25 -6.40
CA THR A 88 7.38 2.96 -5.12
C THR A 88 8.34 1.77 -5.20
N GLU A 89 7.91 0.63 -5.77
CA GLU A 89 8.77 -0.56 -5.80
C GLU A 89 9.96 -0.40 -6.75
N LYS A 90 9.83 0.41 -7.81
CA LYS A 90 10.97 0.75 -8.67
C LYS A 90 12.08 1.45 -7.88
N LEU A 91 11.71 2.37 -7.00
CA LEU A 91 12.67 3.09 -6.14
C LEU A 91 13.28 2.16 -5.09
N LEU A 92 12.49 1.27 -4.49
CA LEU A 92 13.01 0.24 -3.57
C LEU A 92 13.97 -0.70 -4.30
N TRP A 93 13.58 -1.21 -5.48
CA TRP A 93 14.40 -2.13 -6.26
C TRP A 93 15.71 -1.48 -6.74
N SER A 94 15.65 -0.23 -7.18
CA SER A 94 16.86 0.49 -7.67
C SER A 94 17.74 1.03 -6.54
N GLY A 95 17.27 1.03 -5.29
CA GLY A 95 17.97 1.65 -4.16
C GLY A 95 17.92 3.17 -4.13
N ARG A 96 17.07 3.78 -4.97
CA ARG A 96 16.89 5.24 -5.08
C ARG A 96 15.74 5.79 -4.22
N MET A 97 15.11 4.94 -3.41
CA MET A 97 14.11 5.39 -2.47
C MET A 97 14.73 6.41 -1.50
N PRO A 98 14.23 7.64 -1.43
CA PRO A 98 14.65 8.59 -0.40
C PRO A 98 14.49 8.03 1.01
N ALA A 99 15.13 8.63 1.99
CA ALA A 99 15.03 8.20 3.39
C ALA A 99 13.55 8.08 3.79
N PHE A 100 13.14 6.85 4.11
CA PHE A 100 11.77 6.49 4.41
C PHE A 100 11.73 5.62 5.67
N PRO A 101 10.76 5.84 6.58
CA PRO A 101 10.65 5.04 7.80
C PRO A 101 10.51 3.55 7.50
N GLY A 102 11.38 2.74 8.11
CA GLY A 102 11.42 1.29 7.90
C GLY A 102 12.24 0.84 6.68
N LEU A 103 12.81 1.75 5.88
CA LEU A 103 13.69 1.39 4.77
C LEU A 103 14.95 0.68 5.27
N GLY A 104 15.28 -0.41 4.64
CA GLY A 104 16.49 -1.21 4.86
C GLY A 104 16.33 -2.57 4.24
N TYR A 105 17.46 -3.15 3.82
CA TYR A 105 17.51 -4.47 3.19
C TYR A 105 18.05 -5.51 4.19
N PRO A 106 17.62 -6.80 4.07
CA PRO A 106 16.62 -7.30 3.14
C PRO A 106 15.21 -6.83 3.46
N LEU A 107 14.35 -6.71 2.42
CA LEU A 107 12.95 -6.36 2.58
C LEU A 107 12.04 -7.13 1.61
N ILE A 108 10.77 -7.29 1.99
CA ILE A 108 9.71 -7.82 1.13
C ILE A 108 8.84 -6.64 0.70
N PRO A 109 8.72 -6.35 -0.61
CA PRO A 109 7.93 -5.26 -1.14
C PRO A 109 6.44 -5.63 -1.23
N GLY A 110 5.64 -4.75 -1.83
CA GLY A 110 4.26 -4.99 -2.23
C GLY A 110 3.21 -4.51 -1.22
N TYR A 111 2.21 -3.81 -1.76
CA TYR A 111 1.04 -3.33 -1.01
C TYR A 111 -0.27 -3.50 -1.82
N GLU A 112 -0.21 -4.33 -2.85
CA GLU A 112 -1.26 -4.55 -3.83
C GLU A 112 -1.54 -6.06 -3.92
N SER A 113 -2.11 -6.66 -2.88
CA SER A 113 -2.27 -8.11 -2.82
C SER A 113 -3.72 -8.51 -2.59
N VAL A 114 -4.15 -9.59 -3.22
CA VAL A 114 -5.46 -10.21 -2.99
C VAL A 114 -5.29 -11.70 -2.77
N GLY A 115 -6.14 -12.25 -1.95
CA GLY A 115 -6.08 -13.68 -1.63
C GLY A 115 -7.27 -14.15 -0.82
N ARG A 116 -7.17 -15.35 -0.31
CA ARG A 116 -8.21 -16.02 0.46
C ARG A 116 -7.79 -16.22 1.90
N VAL A 117 -8.66 -15.90 2.84
CA VAL A 117 -8.47 -16.23 4.25
C VAL A 117 -8.52 -17.76 4.39
N VAL A 118 -7.43 -18.34 4.86
CA VAL A 118 -7.31 -19.79 5.10
C VAL A 118 -7.38 -20.15 6.57
N HIS A 119 -7.16 -19.17 7.45
CA HIS A 119 -7.38 -19.34 8.88
C HIS A 119 -7.73 -18.00 9.53
N ALA A 120 -8.72 -18.00 10.43
CA ALA A 120 -9.14 -16.83 11.18
C ALA A 120 -8.92 -17.07 12.67
N MET A 121 -8.07 -16.24 13.30
CA MET A 121 -7.81 -16.35 14.73
C MET A 121 -9.04 -15.89 15.54
N PRO A 122 -9.17 -16.28 16.82
CA PRO A 122 -10.23 -15.78 17.68
C PRO A 122 -10.33 -14.25 17.62
N LYS A 123 -11.55 -13.70 17.57
CA LYS A 123 -11.88 -12.28 17.41
C LYS A 123 -11.55 -11.66 16.03
N ALA A 124 -11.08 -12.42 15.06
CA ALA A 124 -10.98 -11.93 13.70
C ALA A 124 -12.36 -11.55 13.16
N THR A 125 -12.42 -10.51 12.31
CA THR A 125 -13.67 -10.03 11.71
C THR A 125 -13.97 -10.69 10.37
N HIS A 126 -13.02 -11.41 9.81
CA HIS A 126 -13.18 -12.22 8.59
C HIS A 126 -13.28 -13.69 8.94
N HIS A 127 -13.81 -14.48 7.99
CA HIS A 127 -13.98 -15.92 8.10
C HIS A 127 -13.09 -16.64 7.08
N GLU A 128 -12.80 -17.91 7.35
CA GLU A 128 -12.15 -18.77 6.37
C GLU A 128 -12.99 -18.84 5.08
N GLY A 129 -12.32 -18.72 3.95
CA GLY A 129 -12.95 -18.63 2.63
C GLY A 129 -13.19 -17.19 2.13
N ASP A 130 -13.17 -16.16 2.98
CA ASP A 130 -13.33 -14.78 2.53
C ASP A 130 -12.24 -14.39 1.53
N PHE A 131 -12.64 -13.74 0.43
CA PHE A 131 -11.72 -13.17 -0.52
C PHE A 131 -11.41 -11.71 -0.14
N VAL A 132 -10.13 -11.40 0.06
CA VAL A 132 -9.72 -10.15 0.68
C VAL A 132 -8.61 -9.44 -0.11
N PHE A 133 -8.64 -8.12 -0.10
CA PHE A 133 -7.51 -7.27 -0.44
C PHE A 133 -6.66 -7.02 0.81
N VAL A 134 -5.33 -7.14 0.67
CA VAL A 134 -4.35 -6.93 1.74
C VAL A 134 -3.32 -5.88 1.32
N PRO A 135 -3.25 -4.73 2.01
CA PRO A 135 -2.30 -3.65 1.70
C PRO A 135 -0.91 -3.89 2.29
N GLY A 136 -0.45 -5.14 2.28
CA GLY A 136 0.84 -5.55 2.82
C GLY A 136 0.79 -6.08 4.24
N ALA A 137 1.91 -6.69 4.68
CA ALA A 137 2.06 -7.40 5.93
C ALA A 137 3.41 -7.13 6.59
N LYS A 138 3.51 -7.42 7.90
CA LYS A 138 4.75 -7.30 8.69
C LYS A 138 5.01 -8.57 9.50
N CYS A 139 4.74 -9.72 8.91
CA CYS A 139 4.76 -11.02 9.59
C CYS A 139 6.01 -11.86 9.27
N PHE A 140 7.14 -11.27 8.89
CA PHE A 140 8.29 -11.99 8.35
C PHE A 140 9.52 -11.98 9.28
N GLY A 141 9.30 -11.94 10.59
CA GLY A 141 10.39 -11.92 11.59
C GLY A 141 11.33 -10.73 11.36
N ASP A 142 12.61 -11.03 11.14
CA ASP A 142 13.66 -10.01 10.95
C ASP A 142 13.67 -9.38 9.56
N ILE A 143 12.95 -9.94 8.59
CA ILE A 143 12.87 -9.37 7.24
C ILE A 143 11.80 -8.26 7.23
N ARG A 144 12.19 -7.08 6.79
CA ARG A 144 11.28 -5.94 6.75
C ARG A 144 10.16 -6.14 5.73
N GLY A 145 8.93 -5.92 6.15
CA GLY A 145 7.78 -5.78 5.24
C GLY A 145 7.62 -4.31 4.82
N LEU A 146 8.17 -3.93 3.68
CA LEU A 146 7.99 -2.60 3.11
C LEU A 146 7.49 -2.71 1.65
N PHE A 147 6.24 -3.11 1.45
CA PHE A 147 5.19 -3.25 2.50
C PHE A 147 4.78 -4.69 2.78
N GLY A 148 5.48 -5.71 2.27
CA GLY A 148 5.32 -7.10 2.65
C GLY A 148 4.16 -7.86 2.00
N GLY A 149 3.62 -7.37 0.88
CA GLY A 149 2.51 -8.04 0.19
C GLY A 149 2.95 -9.04 -0.90
N ALA A 150 4.22 -8.99 -1.33
CA ALA A 150 4.72 -9.88 -2.37
C ALA A 150 5.17 -11.24 -1.77
N ALA A 151 4.22 -12.00 -1.25
CA ALA A 151 4.43 -13.29 -0.60
C ALA A 151 3.25 -14.23 -0.86
N SER A 152 3.48 -15.55 -0.85
CA SER A 152 2.43 -16.56 -1.07
C SER A 152 1.44 -16.62 0.10
N ARG A 153 1.89 -16.33 1.32
CA ARG A 153 1.07 -16.33 2.54
C ARG A 153 1.48 -15.19 3.43
N VAL A 154 0.50 -14.54 4.03
CA VAL A 154 0.71 -13.46 4.98
C VAL A 154 -0.18 -13.62 6.22
N ILE A 155 0.24 -13.02 7.34
CA ILE A 155 -0.54 -12.91 8.56
C ILE A 155 -0.73 -11.43 8.83
N VAL A 156 -1.98 -11.00 9.00
CA VAL A 156 -2.32 -9.60 9.21
C VAL A 156 -3.47 -9.46 10.20
N PRO A 157 -3.52 -8.38 10.98
CA PRO A 157 -4.73 -8.02 11.72
C PRO A 157 -5.93 -7.97 10.76
N SER A 158 -7.03 -8.63 11.12
CA SER A 158 -8.21 -8.73 10.26
C SER A 158 -8.76 -7.36 9.86
N ALA A 159 -8.61 -6.35 10.72
CA ALA A 159 -9.01 -4.96 10.41
C ALA A 159 -8.19 -4.32 9.26
N ARG A 160 -7.05 -4.90 8.89
CA ARG A 160 -6.25 -4.43 7.74
C ARG A 160 -6.62 -5.10 6.42
N ALA A 161 -7.26 -6.25 6.47
CA ALA A 161 -7.80 -6.91 5.29
C ALA A 161 -9.16 -6.28 4.93
N LEU A 162 -9.45 -6.16 3.65
CA LEU A 162 -10.74 -5.67 3.16
C LEU A 162 -11.43 -6.78 2.38
N ALA A 163 -12.60 -7.22 2.83
CA ALA A 163 -13.42 -8.16 2.06
C ALA A 163 -13.85 -7.52 0.73
N ILE A 164 -13.64 -8.24 -0.37
CA ILE A 164 -13.98 -7.82 -1.73
C ILE A 164 -14.70 -8.94 -2.46
N ASP A 165 -15.39 -8.59 -3.54
CA ASP A 165 -16.06 -9.58 -4.38
C ASP A 165 -15.01 -10.45 -5.11
N GLU A 166 -15.18 -11.77 -5.04
CA GLU A 166 -14.26 -12.73 -5.68
C GLU A 166 -14.20 -12.57 -7.21
N SER A 167 -15.27 -12.07 -7.83
CA SER A 167 -15.31 -11.80 -9.28
C SER A 167 -14.32 -10.73 -9.73
N LEU A 168 -13.75 -9.94 -8.80
CA LEU A 168 -12.66 -9.02 -9.10
C LEU A 168 -11.37 -9.79 -9.46
N GLY A 169 -11.13 -10.96 -8.87
CA GLY A 169 -9.94 -11.75 -9.11
C GLY A 169 -8.66 -10.91 -8.99
N GLU A 170 -7.78 -11.03 -9.97
CA GLU A 170 -6.53 -10.27 -10.03
C GLU A 170 -6.73 -8.74 -10.06
N ARG A 171 -7.89 -8.23 -10.54
CA ARG A 171 -8.17 -6.79 -10.58
C ARG A 171 -8.24 -6.16 -9.19
N GLY A 172 -8.49 -6.97 -8.16
CA GLY A 172 -8.47 -6.50 -6.78
C GLY A 172 -7.13 -5.88 -6.35
N VAL A 173 -6.00 -6.24 -6.97
CA VAL A 173 -4.69 -5.61 -6.67
C VAL A 173 -4.69 -4.11 -6.98
N LEU A 174 -5.56 -3.66 -7.89
CA LEU A 174 -5.66 -2.24 -8.28
C LEU A 174 -6.34 -1.37 -7.21
N LEU A 175 -6.95 -1.95 -6.18
CA LEU A 175 -7.66 -1.19 -5.15
C LEU A 175 -6.75 -0.23 -4.38
N ALA A 176 -5.47 -0.57 -4.17
CA ALA A 176 -4.52 0.34 -3.56
C ALA A 176 -4.34 1.63 -4.39
N LEU A 177 -4.09 1.48 -5.69
CA LEU A 177 -3.94 2.64 -6.59
C LEU A 177 -5.26 3.37 -6.82
N ALA A 178 -6.39 2.66 -6.84
CA ALA A 178 -7.71 3.29 -6.92
C ALA A 178 -8.02 4.13 -5.67
N ALA A 179 -7.66 3.64 -4.48
CA ALA A 179 -7.76 4.42 -3.24
C ALA A 179 -6.83 5.63 -3.23
N THR A 180 -5.59 5.49 -3.73
CA THR A 180 -4.66 6.61 -3.93
C THR A 180 -5.22 7.63 -4.91
N ALA A 181 -5.80 7.17 -6.03
CA ALA A 181 -6.45 8.03 -7.01
C ALA A 181 -7.63 8.80 -6.39
N HIS A 182 -8.45 8.11 -5.59
CA HIS A 182 -9.58 8.72 -4.88
C HIS A 182 -9.10 9.77 -3.88
N HIS A 183 -8.07 9.47 -3.09
CA HIS A 183 -7.47 10.42 -2.15
C HIS A 183 -6.91 11.66 -2.85
N ALA A 184 -6.21 11.48 -3.96
CA ALA A 184 -5.70 12.58 -4.76
C ALA A 184 -6.82 13.43 -5.38
N TYR A 185 -7.88 12.76 -5.85
CA TYR A 185 -9.06 13.39 -6.44
C TYR A 185 -9.92 14.12 -5.41
N GLN A 186 -9.99 13.62 -4.16
CA GLN A 186 -10.71 14.25 -3.05
C GLN A 186 -10.02 15.53 -2.60
N GLY A 187 -10.38 16.62 -3.24
CA GLY A 187 -10.00 17.97 -2.88
C GLY A 187 -11.24 18.79 -2.58
N ARG A 188 -11.14 20.09 -2.78
CA ARG A 188 -12.32 20.96 -2.80
C ARG A 188 -13.15 20.64 -4.04
N PRO A 189 -14.49 20.59 -3.98
CA PRO A 189 -15.33 20.28 -5.15
C PRO A 189 -15.05 21.20 -6.36
N GLU A 190 -14.68 22.46 -6.09
CA GLU A 190 -14.31 23.44 -7.08
C GLU A 190 -12.93 23.19 -7.71
N HIS A 191 -12.09 22.38 -7.11
CA HIS A 191 -10.73 22.05 -7.54
C HIS A 191 -10.55 20.58 -7.94
N GLN A 192 -11.61 19.96 -8.46
CA GLN A 192 -11.48 18.63 -9.09
C GLN A 192 -10.62 18.72 -10.35
N PRO A 193 -9.68 17.77 -10.57
CA PRO A 193 -8.72 17.86 -11.66
C PRO A 193 -9.38 18.02 -13.04
N ASP A 194 -9.06 19.08 -13.74
CA ASP A 194 -9.40 19.31 -15.15
C ASP A 194 -8.19 19.09 -16.08
N LEU A 195 -6.98 18.98 -15.51
CA LEU A 195 -5.79 18.43 -16.14
C LEU A 195 -5.17 17.33 -15.26
N ILE A 196 -4.83 16.20 -15.86
CA ILE A 196 -4.09 15.11 -15.22
C ILE A 196 -2.80 14.91 -16.02
N VAL A 197 -1.65 14.82 -15.33
CA VAL A 197 -0.34 14.69 -15.96
C VAL A 197 0.22 13.30 -15.71
N GLY A 198 0.32 12.52 -16.80
CA GLY A 198 0.68 11.11 -16.79
C GLY A 198 -0.53 10.19 -17.00
N HIS A 199 -0.43 9.28 -17.99
CA HIS A 199 -1.49 8.33 -18.36
C HIS A 199 -1.12 6.88 -18.01
N GLY A 200 -0.37 6.69 -16.90
CA GLY A 200 -0.15 5.40 -16.25
C GLY A 200 -1.40 4.93 -15.49
N VAL A 201 -1.28 3.85 -14.71
CA VAL A 201 -2.43 3.30 -13.96
C VAL A 201 -3.07 4.35 -13.05
N LEU A 202 -2.29 5.10 -12.29
CA LEU A 202 -2.81 6.11 -11.35
C LEU A 202 -3.54 7.24 -12.10
N GLY A 203 -2.94 7.78 -13.17
CA GLY A 203 -3.57 8.83 -13.97
C GLY A 203 -4.86 8.37 -14.65
N ARG A 204 -4.90 7.14 -15.15
CA ARG A 204 -6.12 6.52 -15.72
C ARG A 204 -7.22 6.38 -14.66
N LEU A 205 -6.87 5.98 -13.43
CA LEU A 205 -7.84 5.86 -12.34
C LEU A 205 -8.39 7.22 -11.92
N ILE A 206 -7.56 8.26 -11.82
CA ILE A 206 -8.01 9.63 -11.53
C ILE A 206 -8.93 10.12 -12.64
N ALA A 207 -8.58 9.90 -13.91
CA ALA A 207 -9.42 10.29 -15.06
C ALA A 207 -10.77 9.56 -15.04
N ARG A 208 -10.79 8.26 -14.74
CA ARG A 208 -12.03 7.47 -14.62
C ARG A 208 -12.91 7.96 -13.46
N LEU A 209 -12.32 8.32 -12.32
CA LEU A 209 -13.04 8.92 -11.19
C LEU A 209 -13.66 10.29 -11.60
N ALA A 210 -12.90 11.12 -12.31
CA ALA A 210 -13.42 12.39 -12.83
C ALA A 210 -14.59 12.18 -13.79
N VAL A 211 -14.50 11.19 -14.69
CA VAL A 211 -15.60 10.84 -15.62
C VAL A 211 -16.81 10.32 -14.86
N ALA A 212 -16.62 9.46 -13.84
CA ALA A 212 -17.69 8.98 -13.00
C ALA A 212 -18.40 10.11 -12.25
N ALA A 213 -17.69 11.19 -11.93
CA ALA A 213 -18.25 12.42 -11.36
C ALA A 213 -18.82 13.40 -12.42
N GLY A 214 -18.98 12.98 -13.67
CA GLY A 214 -19.53 13.79 -14.76
C GLY A 214 -18.55 14.81 -15.36
N ARG A 215 -17.25 14.72 -15.06
CA ARG A 215 -16.22 15.61 -15.58
C ARG A 215 -15.58 15.04 -16.86
N ARG A 216 -14.88 15.89 -17.60
CA ARG A 216 -14.11 15.50 -18.79
C ARG A 216 -12.71 16.11 -18.72
N PRO A 217 -11.79 15.50 -17.94
CA PRO A 217 -10.44 16.02 -17.83
C PRO A 217 -9.67 15.87 -19.13
N VAL A 218 -8.65 16.72 -19.31
CA VAL A 218 -7.57 16.49 -20.26
C VAL A 218 -6.48 15.70 -19.55
N VAL A 219 -5.86 14.75 -20.25
CA VAL A 219 -4.73 13.98 -19.71
C VAL A 219 -3.52 14.22 -20.61
N TRP A 220 -2.39 14.57 -20.02
CA TRP A 220 -1.13 14.67 -20.73
C TRP A 220 -0.37 13.36 -20.70
N GLU A 221 0.14 12.94 -21.86
CA GLU A 221 1.00 11.76 -21.99
C GLU A 221 2.00 11.96 -23.14
N THR A 222 3.27 11.95 -22.79
CA THR A 222 4.37 12.14 -23.76
C THR A 222 4.61 10.87 -24.59
N ASN A 223 4.42 9.68 -23.99
CA ASN A 223 4.58 8.42 -24.69
C ASN A 223 3.36 8.13 -25.60
N ALA A 224 3.56 8.18 -26.90
CA ALA A 224 2.50 7.94 -27.88
C ALA A 224 1.81 6.57 -27.71
N ALA A 225 2.55 5.52 -27.34
CA ALA A 225 1.99 4.19 -27.11
C ALA A 225 1.00 4.15 -25.93
N ARG A 226 1.18 5.03 -24.94
CA ARG A 226 0.32 5.11 -23.75
C ARG A 226 -0.90 6.03 -23.91
N ARG A 227 -1.04 6.76 -25.04
CA ARG A 227 -2.18 7.67 -25.26
C ARG A 227 -3.49 6.94 -25.54
N ALA A 228 -3.45 5.71 -25.99
CA ALA A 228 -4.64 4.88 -26.21
C ALA A 228 -5.35 4.45 -24.90
N GLY A 229 -6.61 3.98 -25.04
CA GLY A 229 -7.37 3.41 -23.93
C GLY A 229 -8.08 4.41 -23.01
N ALA A 230 -8.26 5.65 -23.47
CA ALA A 230 -9.10 6.65 -22.79
C ALA A 230 -10.59 6.38 -23.05
N HIS A 231 -11.41 6.53 -22.01
CA HIS A 231 -12.85 6.39 -22.07
C HIS A 231 -13.51 7.58 -21.38
N GLY A 232 -14.15 8.49 -22.15
CA GLY A 232 -14.86 9.65 -21.60
C GLY A 232 -13.99 10.86 -21.28
N TYR A 233 -12.67 10.82 -21.59
CA TYR A 233 -11.71 11.92 -21.44
C TYR A 233 -10.76 11.97 -22.63
N THR A 234 -10.00 13.07 -22.77
CA THR A 234 -9.07 13.29 -23.89
C THR A 234 -7.63 13.12 -23.41
N VAL A 235 -6.81 12.41 -24.20
CA VAL A 235 -5.36 12.30 -23.96
C VAL A 235 -4.61 12.99 -25.08
N VAL A 236 -3.69 13.88 -24.74
CA VAL A 236 -2.91 14.68 -25.68
C VAL A 236 -1.43 14.70 -25.31
N ASP A 237 -0.59 15.00 -26.28
CA ASP A 237 0.79 15.43 -26.01
C ASP A 237 0.74 16.81 -25.32
N PRO A 238 1.52 17.08 -24.27
CA PRO A 238 1.61 18.42 -23.67
C PRO A 238 1.94 19.53 -24.66
N ALA A 239 2.67 19.23 -25.76
CA ALA A 239 3.03 20.17 -26.79
C ALA A 239 1.82 20.60 -27.65
N ASP A 240 0.83 19.72 -27.82
CA ASP A 240 -0.37 19.96 -28.58
C ASP A 240 -1.47 20.68 -27.79
N ASP A 241 -1.30 20.81 -26.47
CA ASP A 241 -2.28 21.49 -25.62
C ASP A 241 -1.98 22.99 -25.54
N SER A 242 -2.89 23.80 -26.08
CA SER A 242 -2.78 25.27 -26.01
C SER A 242 -3.43 25.89 -24.78
N ARG A 243 -4.18 25.15 -23.98
CA ARG A 243 -4.93 25.69 -22.82
C ARG A 243 -3.98 26.21 -21.72
N ARG A 244 -4.35 27.36 -21.11
CA ARG A 244 -3.54 28.11 -20.12
C ARG A 244 -4.34 28.55 -18.89
N ASN A 245 -5.44 27.90 -18.59
CA ASN A 245 -6.35 28.28 -17.53
C ASN A 245 -6.95 27.07 -16.81
N TYR A 246 -6.12 26.08 -16.48
CA TYR A 246 -6.53 24.94 -15.68
C TYR A 246 -6.75 25.36 -14.22
N ALA A 247 -7.94 25.15 -13.69
CA ALA A 247 -8.25 25.47 -12.31
C ALA A 247 -7.63 24.45 -11.34
N SER A 248 -7.53 23.19 -11.74
CA SER A 248 -6.93 22.13 -10.95
C SER A 248 -6.14 21.17 -11.83
N ILE A 249 -4.88 20.94 -11.45
CA ILE A 249 -3.94 20.07 -12.15
C ILE A 249 -3.53 18.96 -11.17
N CYS A 250 -3.68 17.70 -11.56
CA CYS A 250 -3.18 16.58 -10.77
C CYS A 250 -1.98 15.95 -11.49
N ASP A 251 -0.81 16.05 -10.88
CA ASP A 251 0.41 15.46 -11.41
C ASP A 251 0.71 14.10 -10.79
N VAL A 252 0.84 13.11 -11.66
CA VAL A 252 1.24 11.74 -11.34
C VAL A 252 2.40 11.26 -12.24
N SER A 253 3.09 12.20 -12.89
CA SER A 253 4.21 11.89 -13.79
C SER A 253 5.45 11.40 -13.06
N GLY A 254 5.69 11.92 -11.85
CA GLY A 254 6.92 11.71 -11.10
C GLY A 254 8.11 12.53 -11.65
N ASP A 255 7.87 13.48 -12.57
CA ASP A 255 8.90 14.37 -13.12
C ASP A 255 9.14 15.55 -12.16
N PRO A 256 10.31 15.65 -11.50
CA PRO A 256 10.60 16.71 -10.55
C PRO A 256 10.74 18.10 -11.20
N SER A 257 10.94 18.18 -12.51
CA SER A 257 11.15 19.41 -13.25
C SER A 257 9.86 20.06 -13.78
N ILE A 258 8.70 19.42 -13.63
CA ILE A 258 7.47 19.77 -14.34
C ILE A 258 6.75 21.03 -13.79
N LEU A 259 7.05 21.46 -12.53
CA LEU A 259 6.25 22.47 -11.83
C LEU A 259 6.14 23.81 -12.59
N ASP A 260 7.22 24.32 -13.17
CA ASP A 260 7.17 25.58 -13.93
C ASP A 260 6.25 25.46 -15.16
N ALA A 261 6.23 24.33 -15.83
CA ALA A 261 5.34 24.06 -16.95
C ALA A 261 3.86 24.01 -16.49
N LEU A 262 3.57 23.41 -15.34
CA LEU A 262 2.22 23.35 -14.78
C LEU A 262 1.75 24.72 -14.28
N ILE A 263 2.61 25.47 -13.60
CA ILE A 263 2.32 26.86 -13.16
C ILE A 263 1.99 27.73 -14.37
N ALA A 264 2.71 27.60 -15.49
CA ALA A 264 2.44 28.35 -16.71
C ALA A 264 1.06 28.03 -17.34
N ARG A 265 0.49 26.86 -17.05
CA ARG A 265 -0.81 26.38 -17.56
C ARG A 265 -1.98 26.63 -16.61
N MET A 266 -1.70 27.00 -15.37
CA MET A 266 -2.69 27.13 -14.32
C MET A 266 -3.47 28.45 -14.41
N ALA A 267 -4.75 28.42 -14.05
CA ALA A 267 -5.56 29.63 -13.83
C ALA A 267 -5.10 30.38 -12.57
N PRO A 268 -5.35 31.68 -12.44
CA PRO A 268 -5.17 32.39 -11.16
C PRO A 268 -5.96 31.72 -10.03
N GLY A 269 -5.33 31.57 -8.86
CA GLY A 269 -5.91 30.87 -7.70
C GLY A 269 -6.05 29.36 -7.85
N GLY A 270 -5.55 28.77 -8.94
CA GLY A 270 -5.61 27.35 -9.19
C GLY A 270 -4.79 26.49 -8.24
N GLU A 271 -4.99 25.18 -8.31
CA GLU A 271 -4.28 24.20 -7.46
C GLU A 271 -3.52 23.19 -8.30
N ILE A 272 -2.29 22.87 -7.90
CA ILE A 272 -1.54 21.71 -8.37
C ILE A 272 -1.53 20.68 -7.27
N VAL A 273 -2.03 19.48 -7.55
CA VAL A 273 -2.01 18.32 -6.66
C VAL A 273 -0.88 17.41 -7.10
N LEU A 274 0.13 17.23 -6.25
CA LEU A 274 1.23 16.31 -6.46
C LEU A 274 0.86 14.95 -5.86
N ALA A 275 0.55 13.97 -6.68
CA ALA A 275 0.15 12.63 -6.29
C ALA A 275 1.09 11.54 -6.85
N GLY A 276 2.11 11.95 -7.61
CA GLY A 276 3.26 11.11 -7.96
C GLY A 276 4.21 10.91 -6.78
N PHE A 277 5.19 10.03 -6.96
CA PHE A 277 6.32 9.92 -6.05
C PHE A 277 7.57 10.47 -6.76
N TYR A 278 8.22 11.45 -6.15
CA TYR A 278 9.35 12.17 -6.73
C TYR A 278 10.64 11.77 -6.03
N GLU A 279 11.65 11.44 -6.82
CA GLU A 279 12.95 11.00 -6.34
C GLU A 279 13.82 12.20 -5.94
N ASP A 280 13.79 13.25 -6.78
CA ASP A 280 14.56 14.46 -6.61
C ASP A 280 13.73 15.59 -5.98
N PRO A 281 14.39 16.59 -5.35
CA PRO A 281 13.72 17.76 -4.83
C PRO A 281 12.95 18.54 -5.92
N LEU A 282 11.72 18.91 -5.60
CA LEU A 282 10.89 19.74 -6.46
C LEU A 282 11.31 21.21 -6.34
N SER A 283 11.38 21.92 -7.47
CA SER A 283 11.67 23.34 -7.51
C SER A 283 10.78 24.06 -8.53
N PHE A 284 10.54 25.34 -8.34
CA PHE A 284 9.80 26.19 -9.27
C PHE A 284 10.22 27.67 -9.16
N SER A 285 9.96 28.42 -10.22
CA SER A 285 10.19 29.86 -10.29
C SER A 285 9.11 30.61 -9.50
N PHE A 286 9.49 31.33 -8.44
CA PHE A 286 8.54 32.02 -7.57
C PHE A 286 7.69 33.09 -8.27
N PRO A 287 8.21 34.01 -9.13
CA PRO A 287 7.40 35.08 -9.68
C PRO A 287 6.18 34.60 -10.49
N PRO A 288 6.26 33.61 -11.40
CA PRO A 288 5.06 33.09 -12.07
C PRO A 288 4.05 32.47 -11.11
N ALA A 289 4.49 31.75 -10.09
CA ALA A 289 3.62 31.18 -9.07
C ALA A 289 2.94 32.25 -8.23
N PHE A 290 3.67 33.28 -7.82
CA PHE A 290 3.15 34.43 -7.08
C PHE A 290 2.06 35.17 -7.87
N MET A 291 2.31 35.46 -9.16
CA MET A 291 1.34 36.17 -10.01
C MET A 291 0.04 35.39 -10.24
N ARG A 292 0.04 34.09 -10.03
CA ARG A 292 -1.13 33.21 -10.14
C ARG A 292 -1.76 32.85 -8.80
N GLU A 293 -1.19 33.31 -7.68
CA GLU A 293 -1.60 32.85 -6.33
C GLU A 293 -1.67 31.32 -6.27
N ALA A 294 -0.62 30.67 -6.80
CA ALA A 294 -0.56 29.23 -6.98
C ALA A 294 -0.69 28.49 -5.64
N ARG A 295 -1.50 27.45 -5.64
CA ARG A 295 -1.60 26.50 -4.53
C ARG A 295 -0.96 25.18 -4.94
N ILE A 296 -0.17 24.61 -4.03
CA ILE A 296 0.43 23.29 -4.23
C ILE A 296 0.03 22.42 -3.03
N ARG A 297 -0.61 21.29 -3.33
CA ARG A 297 -1.03 20.31 -2.35
C ARG A 297 -0.33 18.98 -2.62
N ILE A 298 0.16 18.34 -1.58
CA ILE A 298 0.72 17.00 -1.66
C ILE A 298 -0.39 16.01 -1.30
N ALA A 299 -0.69 15.08 -2.20
CA ALA A 299 -1.56 13.96 -1.90
C ALA A 299 -0.68 12.81 -1.39
N ALA A 300 -0.84 12.46 -0.11
CA ALA A 300 -0.12 11.35 0.51
C ALA A 300 -0.80 10.00 0.21
N GLN A 301 -0.50 8.98 0.98
CA GLN A 301 -1.16 7.69 0.85
C GLN A 301 -2.65 7.79 1.22
N TRP A 302 -3.45 6.92 0.62
CA TRP A 302 -4.89 6.80 0.89
C TRP A 302 -5.19 6.49 2.37
N GLN A 303 -6.40 6.81 2.78
CA GLN A 303 -6.95 6.55 4.10
C GLN A 303 -8.00 5.41 4.02
N PRO A 304 -8.38 4.76 5.13
CA PRO A 304 -9.39 3.69 5.12
C PRO A 304 -10.71 4.06 4.44
N GLN A 305 -11.15 5.32 4.56
CA GLN A 305 -12.36 5.81 3.89
C GLN A 305 -12.22 5.85 2.37
N ASP A 306 -11.01 6.13 1.84
CA ASP A 306 -10.76 6.12 0.40
C ASP A 306 -10.90 4.69 -0.16
N LEU A 307 -10.34 3.72 0.55
CA LEU A 307 -10.43 2.31 0.16
C LEU A 307 -11.87 1.80 0.17
N ASN A 308 -12.66 2.16 1.19
CA ASN A 308 -14.07 1.81 1.25
C ASN A 308 -14.89 2.49 0.12
N ALA A 309 -14.59 3.76 -0.18
CA ALA A 309 -15.25 4.48 -1.26
C ALA A 309 -14.99 3.83 -2.62
N VAL A 310 -13.72 3.52 -2.95
CA VAL A 310 -13.40 2.86 -4.24
C VAL A 310 -13.97 1.45 -4.31
N ARG A 311 -14.00 0.68 -3.22
CA ARG A 311 -14.69 -0.61 -3.21
C ARG A 311 -16.14 -0.44 -3.64
N SER A 312 -16.85 0.51 -3.06
CA SER A 312 -18.26 0.78 -3.41
C SER A 312 -18.43 1.24 -4.87
N LEU A 313 -17.53 2.10 -5.37
CA LEU A 313 -17.55 2.54 -6.77
C LEU A 313 -17.28 1.39 -7.75
N VAL A 314 -16.37 0.48 -7.42
CA VAL A 314 -16.09 -0.71 -8.23
C VAL A 314 -17.26 -1.68 -8.20
N GLN A 315 -17.82 -1.96 -7.03
CA GLN A 315 -18.98 -2.86 -6.87
C GLN A 315 -20.24 -2.34 -7.60
N SER A 316 -20.46 -1.04 -7.62
CA SER A 316 -21.57 -0.44 -8.36
C SER A 316 -21.32 -0.32 -9.87
N GLY A 317 -20.12 -0.64 -10.36
CA GLY A 317 -19.73 -0.44 -11.76
C GLY A 317 -19.42 1.02 -12.14
N ALA A 318 -19.48 1.96 -11.19
CA ALA A 318 -19.16 3.37 -11.44
C ALA A 318 -17.67 3.60 -11.73
N LEU A 319 -16.79 2.76 -11.18
CA LEU A 319 -15.34 2.76 -11.47
C LEU A 319 -14.95 1.42 -12.08
N SER A 320 -14.63 1.37 -13.36
CA SER A 320 -14.06 0.19 -14.01
C SER A 320 -12.56 0.09 -13.76
N LEU A 321 -12.08 -1.12 -13.46
CA LEU A 321 -10.66 -1.47 -13.36
C LEU A 321 -10.15 -2.18 -14.61
N ASP A 322 -10.99 -2.38 -15.62
CA ASP A 322 -10.68 -3.16 -16.82
C ASP A 322 -9.59 -2.51 -17.67
N GLY A 323 -8.75 -3.34 -18.32
CA GLY A 323 -7.69 -2.90 -19.21
C GLY A 323 -6.50 -2.22 -18.54
N LEU A 324 -6.39 -2.24 -17.19
CA LEU A 324 -5.26 -1.68 -16.44
C LEU A 324 -4.16 -2.72 -16.20
N ILE A 325 -4.49 -4.00 -16.06
CA ILE A 325 -3.52 -5.10 -15.96
C ILE A 325 -3.15 -5.52 -17.40
N THR A 326 -1.90 -5.32 -17.77
CA THR A 326 -1.40 -5.62 -19.12
C THR A 326 -0.44 -6.80 -19.15
N HIS A 327 0.24 -7.07 -18.03
CA HIS A 327 1.24 -8.11 -17.94
C HIS A 327 1.00 -9.02 -16.73
N ARG A 328 1.36 -10.29 -16.89
CA ARG A 328 1.26 -11.32 -15.85
C ARG A 328 2.53 -12.15 -15.86
N SER A 329 2.94 -12.60 -14.68
CA SER A 329 4.08 -13.48 -14.49
C SER A 329 3.86 -14.36 -13.27
N THR A 330 4.82 -15.22 -12.97
CA THR A 330 4.81 -16.06 -11.77
C THR A 330 5.95 -15.66 -10.83
N PRO A 331 5.86 -15.93 -9.53
CA PRO A 331 6.92 -15.59 -8.59
C PRO A 331 8.31 -16.19 -8.90
N PRO A 332 8.45 -17.41 -9.47
CA PRO A 332 9.73 -17.90 -9.94
C PRO A 332 10.42 -16.97 -10.96
N ASP A 333 9.63 -16.28 -11.79
CA ASP A 333 10.13 -15.37 -12.83
C ASP A 333 10.17 -13.91 -12.37
N ALA A 334 10.10 -13.65 -11.07
CA ALA A 334 9.94 -12.30 -10.52
C ALA A 334 11.03 -11.32 -10.98
N ASP A 335 12.31 -11.72 -11.11
CA ASP A 335 13.37 -10.78 -11.56
C ASP A 335 13.05 -10.25 -12.96
N ALA A 336 12.64 -11.10 -13.88
CA ALA A 336 12.23 -10.70 -15.22
C ALA A 336 10.96 -9.84 -15.18
N ALA A 337 9.97 -10.21 -14.34
CA ALA A 337 8.73 -9.47 -14.17
C ALA A 337 8.95 -8.04 -13.64
N TYR A 338 9.82 -7.87 -12.66
CA TYR A 338 10.19 -6.55 -12.11
C TYR A 338 10.91 -5.69 -13.16
N ARG A 339 11.86 -6.28 -13.92
CA ARG A 339 12.53 -5.57 -15.01
C ARG A 339 11.56 -5.15 -16.10
N THR A 340 10.63 -6.00 -16.51
CA THR A 340 9.58 -5.67 -17.47
C THR A 340 8.67 -4.56 -16.91
N ALA A 341 8.18 -4.70 -15.70
CA ALA A 341 7.32 -3.69 -15.07
C ALA A 341 7.95 -2.29 -15.03
N PHE A 342 9.29 -2.21 -14.89
CA PHE A 342 9.98 -0.93 -14.72
C PHE A 342 10.53 -0.34 -16.01
N ASN A 343 10.73 -1.12 -17.07
CA ASN A 343 11.41 -0.68 -18.27
C ASN A 343 10.57 -0.82 -19.55
N ASP A 344 9.54 -1.67 -19.55
CA ASP A 344 8.66 -1.81 -20.71
C ASP A 344 7.62 -0.69 -20.74
N PRO A 345 7.64 0.19 -21.75
CA PRO A 345 6.65 1.26 -21.87
C PRO A 345 5.21 0.76 -22.05
N ASP A 346 5.01 -0.46 -22.54
CA ASP A 346 3.68 -1.06 -22.72
C ASP A 346 3.14 -1.70 -21.45
N CYS A 347 3.99 -1.88 -20.43
CA CYS A 347 3.57 -2.40 -19.14
C CYS A 347 2.89 -1.30 -18.31
N LEU A 348 1.57 -1.35 -18.20
CA LEU A 348 0.82 -0.49 -17.27
C LEU A 348 0.85 -1.08 -15.86
N LYS A 349 0.43 -2.33 -15.71
CA LYS A 349 0.47 -3.08 -14.47
C LYS A 349 0.91 -4.51 -14.73
N MET A 350 1.92 -4.93 -13.98
CA MET A 350 2.36 -6.31 -13.86
C MET A 350 1.73 -6.94 -12.63
N VAL A 351 1.21 -8.16 -12.76
CA VAL A 351 0.67 -8.97 -11.67
C VAL A 351 1.46 -10.28 -11.58
N LEU A 352 1.80 -10.69 -10.37
CA LEU A 352 2.35 -12.01 -10.06
C LEU A 352 1.21 -12.93 -9.62
N ASP A 353 1.08 -14.07 -10.26
CA ASP A 353 0.14 -15.15 -9.93
C ASP A 353 0.82 -16.16 -9.00
N TRP A 354 0.38 -16.21 -7.75
CA TRP A 354 0.92 -17.08 -6.70
C TRP A 354 0.22 -18.44 -6.62
N SER A 355 -0.87 -18.64 -7.36
CA SER A 355 -1.71 -19.86 -7.24
C SER A 355 -0.94 -21.14 -7.44
N THR A 356 0.15 -21.12 -8.19
CA THR A 356 1.01 -22.29 -8.43
C THR A 356 1.93 -22.65 -7.26
N LEU A 357 1.98 -21.82 -6.22
CA LEU A 357 2.87 -21.98 -5.05
C LEU A 357 2.11 -22.26 -3.74
N LEU A 358 0.78 -22.34 -3.80
CA LEU A 358 -0.13 -22.60 -2.67
C LEU A 358 -0.37 -24.07 -2.44
#